data_55d22c9fd43e9650f0b52489cc4b717c
#
_entry.id   55d22c9fd43e9650f0b52489cc4b717c
#
_cell.length_a   1.000
_cell.length_b   1.000
_cell.length_c   1.000
_cell.angle_alpha   90.00
_cell.angle_beta   90.00
_cell.angle_gamma   90.00
#
_symmetry.space_group_name_H-M   'P 1'
#
loop_
_entity.id
_entity.type
_entity.pdbx_description
1 polymer ?
#
loop_
_entity_poly.entity_id
_entity_poly.type
_entity_poly.pdbx_seq_one_letter_code
_entity_poly.pdbx_strand_id
1 'polypeptide(L)'
;MRVTRLTCLLGIIGLAAGCSTVVSNAGLDPAVEAQIGNPYSGVRFNLMSWRCLRSVAAGYSPATNLLYLPVGVALLLVDLPLSAIADTAMFPIDLMVDPRAKPIHPRENECD
;
A
#
# COMPACT_ATOMS: atom_id res chain seq x y z
N MET A 1 19.96 -0.44 -26.18
CA MET A 1 19.73 -1.77 -25.52
C MET A 1 19.97 -1.78 -24.02
N ARG A 2 20.99 -1.13 -23.47
CA ARG A 2 21.22 -1.13 -22.02
C ARG A 2 20.18 -0.26 -21.27
N VAL A 3 19.82 0.88 -21.81
CA VAL A 3 18.84 1.79 -21.20
C VAL A 3 17.45 1.15 -21.10
N THR A 4 17.02 0.47 -22.18
CA THR A 4 15.70 -0.19 -22.21
C THR A 4 15.61 -1.33 -21.19
N ARG A 5 16.72 -2.08 -21.00
CA ARG A 5 16.78 -3.14 -19.99
C ARG A 5 16.75 -2.56 -18.56
N LEU A 6 17.42 -1.44 -18.36
CA LEU A 6 17.42 -0.76 -17.05
C LEU A 6 16.04 -0.21 -16.70
N THR A 7 15.34 0.37 -17.69
CA THR A 7 13.97 0.89 -17.51
C THR A 7 12.97 -0.23 -17.24
N CYS A 8 13.10 -1.36 -17.95
CA CYS A 8 12.27 -2.55 -17.66
C CYS A 8 12.55 -3.10 -16.25
N LEU A 9 13.82 -3.19 -15.84
CA LEU A 9 14.18 -3.66 -14.52
C LEU A 9 13.66 -2.72 -13.42
N LEU A 10 13.78 -1.41 -13.58
CA LEU A 10 13.23 -0.41 -12.65
C LEU A 10 11.69 -0.48 -12.61
N GLY A 11 11.04 -0.70 -13.76
CA GLY A 11 9.59 -0.90 -13.82
C GLY A 11 9.14 -2.16 -13.09
N ILE A 12 9.86 -3.27 -13.25
CA ILE A 12 9.57 -4.54 -12.56
C ILE A 12 9.82 -4.40 -11.05
N ILE A 13 10.89 -3.73 -10.64
CA ILE A 13 11.18 -3.45 -9.23
C ILE A 13 10.10 -2.55 -8.61
N GLY A 14 9.64 -1.54 -9.34
CA GLY A 14 8.54 -0.68 -8.91
C GLY A 14 7.22 -1.42 -8.75
N LEU A 15 6.89 -2.31 -9.68
CA LEU A 15 5.72 -3.19 -9.58
C LEU A 15 5.86 -4.23 -8.45
N ALA A 16 7.07 -4.74 -8.24
CA ALA A 16 7.35 -5.71 -7.16
C ALA A 16 7.39 -5.07 -5.77
N ALA A 17 7.58 -3.74 -5.68
CA ALA A 17 7.64 -3.05 -4.39
C ALA A 17 6.28 -2.95 -3.67
N GLY A 18 5.19 -3.31 -4.32
CA GLY A 18 3.83 -3.17 -3.76
C GLY A 18 3.41 -1.70 -3.62
N CYS A 19 2.26 -1.35 -4.18
CA CYS A 19 1.77 0.03 -4.13
C CYS A 19 1.56 0.51 -2.69
N SER A 20 1.03 -0.34 -1.82
CA SER A 20 0.78 0.00 -0.42
C SER A 20 2.06 0.31 0.35
N THR A 21 3.15 -0.43 0.09
CA THR A 21 4.46 -0.16 0.71
C THR A 21 5.03 1.17 0.26
N VAL A 22 4.96 1.47 -1.05
CA VAL A 22 5.45 2.74 -1.59
C VAL A 22 4.64 3.91 -1.04
N VAL A 23 3.31 3.80 -1.07
CA VAL A 23 2.41 4.86 -0.58
C VAL A 23 2.62 5.13 0.90
N SER A 24 2.71 4.09 1.72
CA SER A 24 2.89 4.24 3.17
C SER A 24 4.28 4.79 3.54
N ASN A 25 5.34 4.27 2.93
CA ASN A 25 6.70 4.68 3.27
C ASN A 25 7.04 6.08 2.75
N ALA A 26 6.54 6.45 1.57
CA ALA A 26 6.78 7.76 0.99
C ALA A 26 5.83 8.85 1.51
N GLY A 27 4.80 8.49 2.27
CA GLY A 27 3.78 9.45 2.73
C GLY A 27 3.02 10.11 1.58
N LEU A 28 2.76 9.36 0.50
CA LEU A 28 2.08 9.87 -0.69
C LEU A 28 0.58 10.08 -0.47
N ASP A 29 0.01 9.41 0.51
CA ASP A 29 -1.37 9.61 0.92
C ASP A 29 -1.42 10.76 1.93
N PRO A 30 -2.22 11.82 1.69
CA PRO A 30 -2.33 12.95 2.61
C PRO A 30 -2.90 12.56 3.98
N ALA A 31 -3.57 11.43 4.10
CA ALA A 31 -4.09 10.91 5.36
C ALA A 31 -3.06 10.08 6.14
N VAL A 32 -1.92 9.75 5.55
CA VAL A 32 -0.93 8.86 6.14
C VAL A 32 0.46 9.52 6.10
N GLU A 33 1.03 9.74 7.27
CA GLU A 33 2.43 10.19 7.38
C GLU A 33 3.40 9.11 6.90
N ALA A 34 4.57 9.53 6.41
CA ALA A 34 5.60 8.59 5.96
C ALA A 34 5.98 7.58 7.05
N GLN A 35 5.85 6.30 6.74
CA GLN A 35 5.97 5.19 7.69
C GLN A 35 7.36 4.54 7.73
N ILE A 36 8.39 5.18 7.18
CA ILE A 36 9.78 4.67 7.27
C ILE A 36 10.16 4.46 8.73
N GLY A 37 10.68 3.28 9.05
CA GLY A 37 10.99 2.86 10.42
C GLY A 37 9.87 2.08 11.11
N ASN A 38 8.71 1.96 10.49
CA ASN A 38 7.61 1.12 10.98
C ASN A 38 7.55 -0.18 10.16
N PRO A 39 7.95 -1.33 10.71
CA PRO A 39 7.96 -2.58 9.96
C PRO A 39 6.53 -2.99 9.52
N TYR A 40 6.45 -3.56 8.33
CA TYR A 40 5.20 -4.02 7.71
C TYR A 40 4.14 -2.92 7.51
N SER A 41 4.57 -1.69 7.28
CA SER A 41 3.68 -0.55 7.06
C SER A 41 2.82 -0.71 5.81
N GLY A 42 3.35 -1.28 4.73
CA GLY A 42 2.62 -1.55 3.50
C GLY A 42 1.50 -2.57 3.69
N VAL A 43 1.76 -3.66 4.41
CA VAL A 43 0.74 -4.66 4.76
C VAL A 43 -0.35 -4.03 5.63
N ARG A 44 0.03 -3.24 6.63
CA ARG A 44 -0.94 -2.54 7.49
C ARG A 44 -1.81 -1.57 6.72
N PHE A 45 -1.22 -0.82 5.80
CA PHE A 45 -1.95 0.09 4.91
C PHE A 45 -2.92 -0.66 3.99
N ASN A 46 -2.50 -1.78 3.42
CA ASN A 46 -3.36 -2.64 2.61
C ASN A 46 -4.55 -3.17 3.42
N LEU A 47 -4.31 -3.67 4.64
CA LEU A 47 -5.38 -4.15 5.54
C LEU A 47 -6.36 -3.04 5.93
N MET A 48 -5.86 -1.81 6.14
CA MET A 48 -6.70 -0.65 6.38
C MET A 48 -7.58 -0.36 5.16
N SER A 49 -7.01 -0.42 3.96
CA SER A 49 -7.75 -0.23 2.70
C SER A 49 -8.87 -1.26 2.53
N TRP A 50 -8.65 -2.52 2.90
CA TRP A 50 -9.69 -3.54 2.93
C TRP A 50 -10.85 -3.20 3.86
N ARG A 51 -10.57 -2.72 5.06
CA ARG A 51 -11.60 -2.31 6.02
C ARG A 51 -12.38 -1.11 5.53
N CYS A 52 -11.71 -0.14 4.91
CA CYS A 52 -12.32 1.07 4.37
C CYS A 52 -13.07 0.84 3.06
N LEU A 53 -12.88 -0.28 2.39
CA LEU A 53 -13.50 -0.59 1.11
C LEU A 53 -15.03 -0.50 1.16
N ARG A 54 -15.65 -0.91 2.27
CA ARG A 54 -17.10 -0.83 2.48
C ARG A 54 -17.61 0.61 2.54
N SER A 55 -16.90 1.48 3.27
CA SER A 55 -17.22 2.92 3.36
C SER A 55 -17.08 3.60 2.00
N VAL A 56 -16.00 3.31 1.29
CA VAL A 56 -15.76 3.82 -0.07
C VAL A 56 -16.87 3.34 -1.01
N ALA A 57 -17.23 2.06 -0.99
CA ALA A 57 -18.28 1.50 -1.82
C ALA A 57 -19.66 2.11 -1.53
N ALA A 58 -19.94 2.42 -0.27
CA ALA A 58 -21.21 3.06 0.12
C ALA A 58 -21.36 4.50 -0.41
N GLY A 59 -20.25 5.18 -0.68
CA GLY A 59 -20.22 6.55 -1.24
C GLY A 59 -20.47 6.62 -2.75
N TYR A 60 -20.45 5.50 -3.46
CA TYR A 60 -20.60 5.45 -4.91
C TYR A 60 -21.96 4.86 -5.34
N SER A 61 -22.40 5.21 -6.55
CA SER A 61 -23.60 4.61 -7.14
C SER A 61 -23.42 3.11 -7.39
N PRO A 62 -24.50 2.31 -7.39
CA PRO A 62 -24.42 0.88 -7.69
C PRO A 62 -23.75 0.55 -9.02
N ALA A 63 -23.99 1.36 -10.05
CA ALA A 63 -23.37 1.18 -11.36
C ALA A 63 -21.85 1.41 -11.32
N THR A 64 -21.39 2.40 -10.59
CA THR A 64 -19.96 2.69 -10.38
C THR A 64 -19.30 1.55 -9.60
N ASN A 65 -19.96 1.05 -8.56
CA ASN A 65 -19.44 -0.06 -7.75
C ASN A 65 -19.32 -1.35 -8.56
N LEU A 66 -20.26 -1.63 -9.47
CA LEU A 66 -20.21 -2.83 -10.31
C LEU A 66 -18.95 -2.88 -11.17
N LEU A 67 -18.43 -1.73 -11.60
CA LEU A 67 -17.25 -1.64 -12.44
C LEU A 67 -15.94 -1.52 -11.63
N TYR A 68 -15.90 -0.64 -10.63
CA TYR A 68 -14.67 -0.31 -9.92
C TYR A 68 -14.38 -1.21 -8.72
N LEU A 69 -15.41 -1.75 -8.08
CA LEU A 69 -15.21 -2.60 -6.90
C LEU A 69 -14.43 -3.89 -7.20
N PRO A 70 -14.76 -4.66 -8.27
CA PRO A 70 -13.98 -5.87 -8.60
C PRO A 70 -12.53 -5.56 -8.94
N VAL A 71 -12.27 -4.44 -9.63
CA VAL A 71 -10.91 -4.01 -9.97
C VAL A 71 -10.14 -3.63 -8.70
N GLY A 72 -10.76 -2.86 -7.81
CA GLY A 72 -10.16 -2.48 -6.53
C GLY A 72 -9.83 -3.69 -5.65
N VAL A 73 -10.76 -4.65 -5.56
CA VAL A 73 -10.55 -5.91 -4.84
C VAL A 73 -9.41 -6.72 -5.44
N ALA A 74 -9.37 -6.87 -6.77
CA ALA A 74 -8.30 -7.59 -7.44
C ALA A 74 -6.93 -6.93 -7.21
N LEU A 75 -6.85 -5.61 -7.30
CA LEU A 75 -5.62 -4.86 -7.02
C LEU A 75 -5.14 -5.04 -5.58
N LEU A 76 -6.03 -4.96 -4.59
CA LEU A 76 -5.69 -5.18 -3.18
C LEU A 76 -5.24 -6.61 -2.91
N LEU A 77 -5.85 -7.61 -3.55
CA LEU A 77 -5.45 -9.01 -3.44
C LEU A 77 -4.05 -9.27 -3.99
N VAL A 78 -3.70 -8.65 -5.12
CA VAL A 78 -2.37 -8.77 -5.71
C VAL A 78 -1.36 -7.95 -4.91
N ASP A 79 -1.74 -6.78 -4.44
CA ASP A 79 -0.86 -5.88 -3.70
C ASP A 79 -0.47 -6.45 -2.32
N LEU A 80 -1.34 -7.21 -1.67
CA LEU A 80 -1.07 -7.77 -0.34
C LEU A 80 0.20 -8.63 -0.30
N PRO A 81 0.37 -9.67 -1.17
CA PRO A 81 1.61 -10.44 -1.18
C PRO A 81 2.82 -9.63 -1.65
N LEU A 82 2.64 -8.70 -2.59
CA LEU A 82 3.72 -7.83 -3.05
C LEU A 82 4.20 -6.89 -1.94
N SER A 83 3.27 -6.30 -1.19
CA SER A 83 3.59 -5.47 -0.03
C SER A 83 4.29 -6.26 1.07
N ALA A 84 3.86 -7.50 1.33
CA ALA A 84 4.52 -8.37 2.31
C ALA A 84 5.97 -8.68 1.93
N ILE A 85 6.24 -8.94 0.66
CA ILE A 85 7.61 -9.18 0.15
C ILE A 85 8.44 -7.90 0.27
N ALA A 86 7.91 -6.76 -0.16
CA ALA A 86 8.58 -5.47 -0.09
C ALA A 86 8.87 -5.06 1.35
N ASP A 87 7.90 -5.19 2.25
CA ASP A 87 8.06 -4.89 3.67
C ASP A 87 9.10 -5.82 4.34
N THR A 88 9.15 -7.08 3.94
CA THR A 88 10.17 -8.02 4.41
C THR A 88 11.57 -7.61 3.93
N ALA A 89 11.70 -7.14 2.70
CA ALA A 89 12.96 -6.62 2.17
C ALA A 89 13.39 -5.31 2.86
N MET A 90 12.43 -4.48 3.25
CA MET A 90 12.67 -3.22 3.97
C MET A 90 12.90 -3.41 5.48
N PHE A 91 12.53 -4.56 6.01
CA PHE A 91 12.60 -4.85 7.45
C PHE A 91 13.93 -4.50 8.12
N PRO A 92 15.12 -4.88 7.56
CA PRO A 92 16.39 -4.49 8.17
C PRO A 92 16.61 -2.97 8.19
N ILE A 93 16.09 -2.25 7.20
CA ILE A 93 16.18 -0.78 7.14
C ILE A 93 15.25 -0.16 8.18
N ASP A 94 14.04 -0.67 8.33
CA ASP A 94 13.07 -0.19 9.30
C ASP A 94 13.55 -0.38 10.74
N LEU A 95 14.36 -1.40 11.01
CA LEU A 95 14.98 -1.60 12.34
C LEU A 95 16.12 -0.62 12.64
N MET A 96 16.74 -0.04 11.61
CA MET A 96 17.85 0.90 11.76
C MET A 96 17.39 2.35 11.82
N VAL A 97 16.18 2.63 11.38
CA VAL A 97 15.62 3.99 11.30
C VAL A 97 14.60 4.18 12.40
N ASP A 98 14.75 5.26 13.18
CA ASP A 98 13.75 5.64 14.16
C ASP A 98 12.46 6.08 13.47
N PRO A 99 11.30 5.53 13.84
CA PRO A 99 10.04 5.87 13.22
C PRO A 99 9.66 7.32 13.49
N ARG A 100 9.38 8.08 12.45
CA ARG A 100 8.92 9.48 12.55
C ARG A 100 7.43 9.58 12.82
N ALA A 101 6.68 8.60 12.33
CA ALA A 101 5.23 8.55 12.47
C ALA A 101 4.81 7.36 13.34
N LYS A 102 3.63 7.45 13.94
CA LYS A 102 3.04 6.32 14.66
C LYS A 102 2.67 5.21 13.68
N PRO A 103 2.86 3.92 14.06
CA PRO A 103 2.45 2.81 13.23
C PRO A 103 0.98 2.88 12.84
N ILE A 104 0.66 2.55 11.59
CA ILE A 104 -0.72 2.43 11.14
C ILE A 104 -1.40 1.29 11.91
N HIS A 105 -2.44 1.62 12.62
CA HIS A 105 -3.32 0.65 13.27
C HIS A 105 -4.69 0.71 12.60
N PRO A 106 -5.11 -0.35 11.92
CA PRO A 106 -6.42 -0.39 11.29
C PRO A 106 -7.51 -0.45 12.38
N ARG A 107 -8.05 0.71 12.74
CA ARG A 107 -9.19 0.87 13.65
C ARG A 107 -10.48 0.99 12.84
N GLU A 108 -11.59 0.53 13.41
CA GLU A 108 -12.89 0.56 12.73
C GLU A 108 -13.38 1.97 12.39
N ASN A 109 -12.90 2.98 13.10
CA ASN A 109 -13.37 4.36 13.00
C ASN A 109 -12.54 5.25 12.06
N GLU A 110 -11.50 4.72 11.42
CA GLU A 110 -10.60 5.51 10.56
C GLU A 110 -11.07 5.61 9.10
N CYS A 111 -12.24 5.04 8.79
CA CYS A 111 -12.80 5.02 7.44
C CYS A 111 -13.94 6.02 7.20
N ASP A 112 -14.25 6.85 8.18
CA ASP A 112 -15.33 7.84 8.10
C ASP A 112 -14.84 9.22 7.65
#